data_f3101011dd53bb2fa76fc81f22d8e97f
#
_entry.id   f3101011dd53bb2fa76fc81f22d8e97f
#
_cell.length_a   1.000
_cell.length_b   1.000
_cell.length_c   1.000
_cell.angle_alpha   90.00
_cell.angle_beta   90.00
_cell.angle_gamma   90.00
#
_symmetry.space_group_name_H-M   'P 1'
#
loop_
_entity.id
_entity.type
_entity.pdbx_description
1 polymer ?
#
loop_
_entity_poly.entity_id
_entity_poly.type
_entity_poly.pdbx_seq_one_letter_code
_entity_poly.pdbx_strand_id
1 'polypeptide(L)'
;LRSYPEFRDYCPAILQYDEGFADFCRNSEILNMVEQLIGPDIALWNSSFFAKPAGNGKATPWHQDGEYWPIRPLATCTVWVAVDDATRENGCLQIIKGSHKEKRLLKHETNPSKELTLNQELLASEFDESQAVDLVLERGQISLHDVFLAHGSDPNTSNKPRRGMTMRFMPMTSVFDHELAREQYKNMHVPDHSERKIFHMRGSDRSGKNKLVFESG
;
A
#
# COMPACT_ATOMS: atom_id res chain seq x y z
N LEU A 1 7.92 -16.03 -8.34
CA LEU A 1 8.97 -15.09 -7.93
C LEU A 1 10.38 -15.69 -7.96
N ARG A 2 10.54 -17.03 -8.08
CA ARG A 2 11.89 -17.63 -8.24
C ARG A 2 12.62 -17.13 -9.50
N SER A 3 11.87 -16.72 -10.53
CA SER A 3 12.40 -16.19 -11.79
C SER A 3 12.69 -14.69 -11.77
N TYR A 4 12.31 -13.99 -10.70
CA TYR A 4 12.42 -12.55 -10.53
C TYR A 4 12.93 -12.22 -9.12
N PRO A 5 14.24 -12.43 -8.85
CA PRO A 5 14.82 -12.23 -7.52
C PRO A 5 14.68 -10.79 -7.00
N GLU A 6 14.55 -9.81 -7.89
CA GLU A 6 14.28 -8.41 -7.54
C GLU A 6 12.94 -8.21 -6.85
N PHE A 7 11.97 -9.10 -7.06
CA PHE A 7 10.65 -9.05 -6.41
C PHE A 7 10.54 -9.96 -5.19
N ARG A 8 11.66 -10.42 -4.65
CA ARG A 8 11.70 -11.34 -3.50
C ARG A 8 10.96 -10.77 -2.27
N ASP A 9 11.22 -9.52 -1.95
CA ASP A 9 10.68 -8.84 -0.78
C ASP A 9 9.50 -7.92 -1.13
N TYR A 10 9.51 -7.32 -2.32
CA TYR A 10 8.51 -6.35 -2.75
C TYR A 10 8.27 -6.39 -4.26
N CYS A 11 7.03 -6.60 -4.66
CA CYS A 11 6.58 -6.42 -6.04
C CYS A 11 5.62 -5.23 -6.09
N PRO A 12 6.07 -4.05 -6.57
CA PRO A 12 5.37 -2.78 -6.40
C PRO A 12 4.12 -2.60 -7.26
N ALA A 13 3.91 -3.49 -8.25
CA ALA A 13 2.92 -3.21 -9.29
C ALA A 13 2.43 -4.49 -9.97
N ILE A 14 1.78 -5.38 -9.24
CA ILE A 14 1.37 -6.67 -9.80
C ILE A 14 0.40 -6.52 -10.98
N LEU A 15 -0.42 -5.47 -11.00
CA LEU A 15 -1.38 -5.20 -12.09
C LEU A 15 -0.71 -4.87 -13.43
N GLN A 16 0.57 -4.47 -13.44
CA GLN A 16 1.32 -4.27 -14.68
C GLN A 16 1.79 -5.59 -15.31
N TYR A 17 1.90 -6.63 -14.49
CA TYR A 17 2.35 -7.95 -14.93
C TYR A 17 1.18 -8.88 -15.23
N ASP A 18 0.09 -8.72 -14.48
CA ASP A 18 -1.13 -9.54 -14.65
C ASP A 18 -2.35 -8.74 -14.19
N GLU A 19 -3.16 -8.30 -15.15
CA GLU A 19 -4.40 -7.54 -14.88
C GLU A 19 -5.48 -8.41 -14.22
N GLY A 20 -5.39 -9.73 -14.27
CA GLY A 20 -6.31 -10.65 -13.59
C GLY A 20 -6.34 -10.46 -12.06
N PHE A 21 -5.30 -9.84 -11.48
CA PHE A 21 -5.36 -9.42 -10.07
C PHE A 21 -6.38 -8.30 -9.81
N ALA A 22 -6.77 -7.53 -10.82
CA ALA A 22 -7.83 -6.54 -10.67
C ALA A 22 -9.18 -7.20 -10.37
N ASP A 23 -9.46 -8.36 -10.97
CA ASP A 23 -10.70 -9.11 -10.72
C ASP A 23 -10.75 -9.63 -9.28
N PHE A 24 -9.62 -10.10 -8.75
CA PHE A 24 -9.53 -10.45 -7.33
C PHE A 24 -9.81 -9.26 -6.42
N CYS A 25 -9.39 -8.06 -6.81
CA CYS A 25 -9.67 -6.83 -6.08
C CYS A 25 -11.15 -6.37 -6.16
N ARG A 26 -11.98 -7.00 -7.03
CA ARG A 26 -13.43 -6.73 -7.15
C ARG A 26 -14.28 -7.53 -6.16
N ASN A 27 -13.67 -8.27 -5.22
CA ASN A 27 -14.42 -8.98 -4.20
C ASN A 27 -15.44 -8.06 -3.52
N SER A 28 -16.72 -8.43 -3.57
CA SER A 28 -17.82 -7.57 -3.11
C SER A 28 -17.78 -7.28 -1.61
N GLU A 29 -17.32 -8.21 -0.78
CA GLU A 29 -17.19 -8.03 0.67
C GLU A 29 -16.10 -7.00 0.98
N ILE A 30 -14.98 -7.07 0.29
CA ILE A 30 -13.90 -6.08 0.43
C ILE A 30 -14.39 -4.70 -0.01
N LEU A 31 -15.05 -4.61 -1.18
CA LEU A 31 -15.57 -3.34 -1.67
C LEU A 31 -16.65 -2.74 -0.75
N ASN A 32 -17.48 -3.56 -0.10
CA ASN A 32 -18.45 -3.10 0.91
C ASN A 32 -17.77 -2.48 2.15
N MET A 33 -16.63 -3.01 2.57
CA MET A 33 -15.85 -2.42 3.66
C MET A 33 -15.16 -1.13 3.23
N VAL A 34 -14.56 -1.11 2.04
CA VAL A 34 -13.90 0.06 1.47
C VAL A 34 -14.89 1.21 1.27
N GLU A 35 -16.09 0.92 0.78
CA GLU A 35 -17.17 1.90 0.58
C GLU A 35 -17.52 2.67 1.87
N GLN A 36 -17.52 1.99 3.02
CA GLN A 36 -17.80 2.62 4.32
C GLN A 36 -16.73 3.65 4.73
N LEU A 37 -15.53 3.55 4.17
CA LEU A 37 -14.39 4.41 4.51
C LEU A 37 -14.16 5.55 3.52
N ILE A 38 -14.34 5.28 2.22
CA ILE A 38 -14.03 6.25 1.15
C ILE A 38 -15.21 6.59 0.23
N GLY A 39 -16.40 6.06 0.53
CA GLY A 39 -17.63 6.31 -0.25
C GLY A 39 -17.82 5.33 -1.41
N PRO A 40 -18.96 5.47 -2.14
CA PRO A 40 -19.44 4.45 -3.07
C PRO A 40 -18.75 4.44 -4.44
N ASP A 41 -18.04 5.50 -4.78
CA ASP A 41 -17.39 5.67 -6.08
C ASP A 41 -15.90 5.29 -5.97
N ILE A 42 -15.55 4.04 -6.31
CA ILE A 42 -14.27 3.41 -5.97
C ILE A 42 -13.47 3.06 -7.22
N ALA A 43 -12.21 3.47 -7.25
CA ALA A 43 -11.22 3.03 -8.22
C ALA A 43 -10.04 2.32 -7.52
N LEU A 44 -9.42 1.37 -8.21
CA LEU A 44 -8.16 0.72 -7.80
C LEU A 44 -7.03 1.32 -8.62
N TRP A 45 -6.00 1.87 -7.95
CA TRP A 45 -4.88 2.48 -8.65
C TRP A 45 -3.59 1.65 -8.55
N ASN A 46 -3.50 0.74 -7.57
CA ASN A 46 -2.35 -0.16 -7.45
C ASN A 46 -2.68 -1.42 -6.63
N SER A 47 -1.90 -2.45 -6.86
CA SER A 47 -1.81 -3.63 -6.01
C SER A 47 -0.36 -4.11 -5.98
N SER A 48 0.09 -4.62 -4.84
CA SER A 48 1.49 -5.00 -4.61
C SER A 48 1.56 -6.25 -3.76
N PHE A 49 2.67 -7.00 -3.88
CA PHE A 49 3.03 -7.99 -2.89
C PHE A 49 4.16 -7.48 -2.01
N PHE A 50 3.98 -7.65 -0.70
CA PHE A 50 5.02 -7.50 0.31
C PHE A 50 5.33 -8.86 0.91
N ALA A 51 6.55 -9.32 0.74
CA ALA A 51 6.97 -10.61 1.23
C ALA A 51 8.18 -10.46 2.17
N LYS A 52 8.16 -11.24 3.24
CA LYS A 52 9.29 -11.40 4.15
C LYS A 52 9.68 -12.87 4.17
N PRO A 53 10.68 -13.29 3.37
CA PRO A 53 11.19 -14.65 3.42
C PRO A 53 11.61 -15.05 4.84
N ALA A 54 11.54 -16.34 5.14
CA ALA A 54 11.98 -16.88 6.43
C ALA A 54 13.46 -16.57 6.69
N GLY A 55 13.78 -16.10 7.88
CA GLY A 55 15.13 -15.88 8.39
C GLY A 55 15.84 -14.61 7.91
N ASN A 56 15.41 -14.01 6.79
CA ASN A 56 16.08 -12.83 6.21
C ASN A 56 15.14 -11.87 5.46
N GLY A 57 13.87 -11.86 5.81
CA GLY A 57 12.92 -10.88 5.28
C GLY A 57 13.24 -9.48 5.81
N LYS A 58 13.29 -8.48 4.93
CA LYS A 58 13.67 -7.11 5.26
C LYS A 58 12.63 -6.40 6.11
N ALA A 59 13.07 -5.43 6.90
CA ALA A 59 12.18 -4.47 7.55
C ALA A 59 11.48 -3.58 6.51
N THR A 60 10.27 -3.13 6.83
CA THR A 60 9.63 -1.99 6.16
C THR A 60 9.72 -0.82 7.13
N PRO A 61 10.42 0.27 6.79
CA PRO A 61 10.60 1.37 7.71
C PRO A 61 9.26 2.02 8.05
N TRP A 62 9.19 2.73 9.15
CA TRP A 62 8.02 3.53 9.51
C TRP A 62 7.77 4.59 8.45
N HIS A 63 6.56 4.66 7.91
CA HIS A 63 6.19 5.59 6.85
C HIS A 63 4.69 5.87 6.83
N GLN A 64 4.32 6.88 6.07
CA GLN A 64 2.96 7.12 5.62
C GLN A 64 2.93 6.93 4.10
N ASP A 65 1.98 6.18 3.61
CA ASP A 65 1.83 5.89 2.17
C ASP A 65 1.68 7.18 1.33
N GLY A 66 1.04 8.20 1.91
CA GLY A 66 0.70 9.44 1.21
C GLY A 66 1.86 10.28 0.73
N GLU A 67 3.08 10.09 1.28
CA GLU A 67 4.28 10.80 0.86
C GLU A 67 4.59 10.61 -0.63
N TYR A 68 4.25 9.45 -1.19
CA TYR A 68 4.66 9.07 -2.53
C TYR A 68 3.53 9.03 -3.56
N TRP A 69 2.27 9.21 -3.14
CA TRP A 69 1.17 8.91 -4.04
C TRP A 69 0.62 10.16 -4.74
N PRO A 70 0.59 10.10 -6.08
CA PRO A 70 0.14 11.23 -6.90
C PRO A 70 -1.39 11.29 -6.99
N ILE A 71 -2.07 11.34 -5.85
CA ILE A 71 -3.54 11.37 -5.75
C ILE A 71 -3.97 12.68 -5.09
N ARG A 72 -4.88 13.43 -5.73
CA ARG A 72 -5.34 14.72 -5.24
C ARG A 72 -6.88 14.87 -5.35
N PRO A 73 -7.61 15.28 -4.28
CA PRO A 73 -7.13 15.34 -2.90
C PRO A 73 -6.54 14.00 -2.45
N LEU A 74 -5.59 14.03 -1.48
CA LEU A 74 -4.98 12.80 -0.98
C LEU A 74 -5.99 12.05 -0.11
N ALA A 75 -6.56 10.99 -0.66
CA ALA A 75 -7.49 10.09 0.03
C ALA A 75 -7.37 8.69 -0.57
N THR A 76 -7.14 7.70 0.27
CA THR A 76 -7.10 6.29 -0.15
C THR A 76 -7.48 5.36 0.99
N CYS A 77 -7.83 4.15 0.63
CA CYS A 77 -7.95 3.02 1.54
C CYS A 77 -7.07 1.89 1.02
N THR A 78 -6.08 1.50 1.80
CA THR A 78 -5.27 0.32 1.53
C THR A 78 -5.88 -0.87 2.28
N VAL A 79 -6.20 -1.92 1.55
CA VAL A 79 -6.52 -3.23 2.11
C VAL A 79 -5.26 -4.08 2.06
N TRP A 80 -4.85 -4.61 3.21
CA TRP A 80 -3.74 -5.53 3.32
C TRP A 80 -4.27 -6.93 3.65
N VAL A 81 -4.01 -7.89 2.77
CA VAL A 81 -4.48 -9.29 2.87
C VAL A 81 -3.34 -10.16 3.35
N ALA A 82 -3.54 -10.90 4.43
CA ALA A 82 -2.60 -11.90 4.93
C ALA A 82 -2.65 -13.16 4.04
N VAL A 83 -1.63 -13.35 3.20
CA VAL A 83 -1.48 -14.58 2.39
C VAL A 83 -0.91 -15.72 3.23
N ASP A 84 -0.08 -15.40 4.21
CA ASP A 84 0.37 -16.27 5.30
C ASP A 84 -0.06 -15.65 6.64
N ASP A 85 -0.01 -16.43 7.71
CA ASP A 85 -0.14 -15.86 9.06
C ASP A 85 0.91 -14.76 9.25
N ALA A 86 0.47 -13.60 9.72
CA ALA A 86 1.32 -12.46 10.05
C ALA A 86 1.40 -12.33 11.57
N THR A 87 2.54 -12.66 12.13
CA THR A 87 2.80 -12.63 13.57
C THR A 87 3.94 -11.65 13.88
N ARG A 88 4.13 -11.35 15.15
CA ARG A 88 5.27 -10.51 15.58
C ARG A 88 6.61 -11.10 15.12
N GLU A 89 6.80 -12.42 15.25
CA GLU A 89 8.07 -13.08 14.96
C GLU A 89 8.41 -13.07 13.45
N ASN A 90 7.41 -13.03 12.58
CA ASN A 90 7.65 -12.99 11.12
C ASN A 90 7.44 -11.60 10.50
N GLY A 91 7.33 -10.57 11.35
CA GLY A 91 7.24 -9.17 10.94
C GLY A 91 5.86 -8.76 10.44
N CYS A 92 4.81 -8.93 11.28
CA CYS A 92 3.49 -8.39 11.00
C CYS A 92 3.52 -6.86 10.85
N LEU A 93 2.46 -6.29 10.31
CA LEU A 93 2.33 -4.84 10.24
C LEU A 93 2.22 -4.25 11.65
N GLN A 94 2.89 -3.13 11.88
CA GLN A 94 2.81 -2.31 13.08
C GLN A 94 2.25 -0.94 12.73
N ILE A 95 1.45 -0.36 13.61
CA ILE A 95 0.80 0.93 13.39
C ILE A 95 0.94 1.85 14.61
N ILE A 96 0.95 3.15 14.38
CA ILE A 96 0.72 4.15 15.42
C ILE A 96 -0.77 4.52 15.43
N LYS A 97 -1.49 4.02 16.42
CA LYS A 97 -2.94 4.16 16.52
C LYS A 97 -3.37 5.63 16.54
N GLY A 98 -4.20 6.02 15.58
CA GLY A 98 -4.76 7.38 15.50
C GLY A 98 -3.90 8.39 14.78
N SER A 99 -2.68 8.05 14.31
CA SER A 99 -1.79 8.96 13.56
C SER A 99 -2.40 9.54 12.28
N HIS A 100 -3.39 8.85 11.69
CA HIS A 100 -4.13 9.30 10.50
C HIS A 100 -5.17 10.40 10.77
N LYS A 101 -5.56 10.65 12.03
CA LYS A 101 -6.71 11.50 12.35
C LYS A 101 -6.53 12.95 11.92
N GLU A 102 -5.33 13.47 12.01
CA GLU A 102 -5.02 14.86 11.62
C GLU A 102 -4.96 15.06 10.11
N LYS A 103 -5.03 13.99 9.30
CA LYS A 103 -4.91 14.04 7.84
C LYS A 103 -3.69 14.86 7.36
N ARG A 104 -2.59 14.72 8.08
CA ARG A 104 -1.32 15.42 7.85
C ARG A 104 -0.23 14.42 7.49
N LEU A 105 0.56 14.75 6.48
CA LEU A 105 1.82 14.05 6.22
C LEU A 105 2.86 14.51 7.24
N LEU A 106 3.47 13.56 7.90
CA LEU A 106 4.60 13.73 8.80
C LEU A 106 5.87 13.86 7.95
N LYS A 107 6.95 14.36 8.55
CA LYS A 107 8.22 14.52 7.82
C LYS A 107 8.89 13.18 7.61
N HIS A 108 9.31 12.95 6.37
CA HIS A 108 10.09 11.79 5.96
C HIS A 108 11.51 12.19 5.60
N GLU A 109 12.42 11.24 5.66
CA GLU A 109 13.77 11.35 5.16
C GLU A 109 14.15 10.16 4.28
N THR A 110 15.14 10.34 3.42
CA THR A 110 15.63 9.25 2.57
C THR A 110 16.61 8.38 3.35
N ASN A 111 16.30 7.10 3.49
CA ASN A 111 17.21 6.08 4.04
C ASN A 111 17.67 5.14 2.90
N PRO A 112 18.94 5.21 2.49
CA PRO A 112 19.47 4.42 1.38
C PRO A 112 19.80 2.97 1.76
N SER A 113 19.45 2.50 2.96
CA SER A 113 19.77 1.16 3.43
C SER A 113 19.15 0.10 2.53
N LYS A 114 19.97 -0.86 2.08
CA LYS A 114 19.52 -2.02 1.31
C LYS A 114 18.81 -3.09 2.17
N GLU A 115 18.84 -2.94 3.48
CA GLU A 115 18.16 -3.82 4.43
C GLU A 115 16.68 -3.47 4.62
N LEU A 116 16.24 -2.37 4.01
CA LEU A 116 14.86 -1.91 4.01
C LEU A 116 14.16 -2.24 2.69
N THR A 117 12.83 -2.40 2.75
CA THR A 117 11.99 -2.59 1.56
C THR A 117 11.64 -1.29 0.85
N LEU A 118 11.69 -0.16 1.58
CA LEU A 118 11.46 1.20 1.09
C LEU A 118 12.67 2.06 1.45
N ASN A 119 12.88 3.13 0.69
CA ASN A 119 14.02 4.05 0.87
C ASN A 119 13.64 5.36 1.57
N GLN A 120 12.45 5.46 2.11
CA GLN A 120 11.96 6.62 2.84
C GLN A 120 11.43 6.18 4.18
N GLU A 121 11.69 6.94 5.21
CA GLU A 121 11.18 6.66 6.56
C GLU A 121 10.77 7.94 7.27
N LEU A 122 9.86 7.80 8.23
CA LEU A 122 9.46 8.89 9.12
C LEU A 122 10.63 9.31 10.00
N LEU A 123 10.83 10.61 10.16
CA LEU A 123 11.74 11.12 11.19
C LEU A 123 11.30 10.61 12.57
N ALA A 124 12.23 10.10 13.35
CA ALA A 124 11.96 9.59 14.71
C ALA A 124 11.31 10.63 15.64
N SER A 125 11.46 11.93 15.34
CA SER A 125 10.82 13.01 16.09
C SER A 125 9.33 13.22 15.79
N GLU A 126 8.81 12.59 14.75
CA GLU A 126 7.42 12.79 14.28
C GLU A 126 6.41 11.83 14.94
N PHE A 127 6.88 10.76 15.58
CA PHE A 127 6.01 9.78 16.22
C PHE A 127 6.71 9.12 17.42
N ASP A 128 5.95 8.45 18.26
CA ASP A 128 6.46 7.67 19.40
C ASP A 128 6.30 6.19 19.11
N GLU A 129 7.40 5.53 18.75
CA GLU A 129 7.42 4.10 18.42
C GLU A 129 6.99 3.20 19.59
N SER A 130 7.11 3.67 20.83
CA SER A 130 6.65 2.90 22.00
C SER A 130 5.13 2.71 22.02
N GLN A 131 4.39 3.50 21.23
CA GLN A 131 2.94 3.39 21.04
C GLN A 131 2.54 2.44 19.90
N ALA A 132 3.52 1.75 19.30
CA ALA A 132 3.25 0.83 18.20
C ALA A 132 2.35 -0.33 18.64
N VAL A 133 1.42 -0.68 17.77
CA VAL A 133 0.51 -1.81 17.96
C VAL A 133 0.70 -2.80 16.81
N ASP A 134 0.95 -4.06 17.16
CA ASP A 134 1.08 -5.15 16.19
C ASP A 134 -0.29 -5.54 15.62
N LEU A 135 -0.41 -5.59 14.31
CA LEU A 135 -1.55 -6.16 13.60
C LEU A 135 -1.29 -7.63 13.27
N VAL A 136 -1.52 -8.49 14.26
CA VAL A 136 -1.43 -9.95 14.08
C VAL A 136 -2.66 -10.41 13.31
N LEU A 137 -2.44 -11.09 12.18
CA LEU A 137 -3.51 -11.60 11.31
C LEU A 137 -3.26 -13.06 10.96
N GLU A 138 -4.29 -13.85 10.98
CA GLU A 138 -4.29 -15.20 10.43
C GLU A 138 -4.38 -15.14 8.89
N ARG A 139 -3.91 -16.16 8.22
CA ARG A 139 -4.06 -16.31 6.78
C ARG A 139 -5.50 -16.11 6.33
N GLY A 140 -5.72 -15.25 5.35
CA GLY A 140 -7.03 -14.89 4.80
C GLY A 140 -7.69 -13.72 5.52
N GLN A 141 -7.22 -13.30 6.68
CA GLN A 141 -7.69 -12.05 7.31
C GLN A 141 -7.14 -10.82 6.60
N ILE A 142 -7.81 -9.70 6.78
CA ILE A 142 -7.45 -8.42 6.18
C ILE A 142 -7.38 -7.30 7.21
N SER A 143 -6.59 -6.28 6.92
CA SER A 143 -6.65 -4.98 7.59
C SER A 143 -6.88 -3.87 6.57
N LEU A 144 -7.53 -2.80 7.00
CA LEU A 144 -7.75 -1.61 6.19
C LEU A 144 -7.09 -0.42 6.88
N HIS A 145 -6.39 0.40 6.12
CA HIS A 145 -5.77 1.61 6.65
C HIS A 145 -5.82 2.79 5.68
N ASP A 146 -5.83 3.96 6.30
CA ASP A 146 -5.83 5.26 5.64
C ASP A 146 -4.42 5.63 5.19
N VAL A 147 -4.30 6.42 4.14
CA VAL A 147 -3.05 6.90 3.56
C VAL A 147 -2.16 7.69 4.53
N PHE A 148 -2.74 8.28 5.57
CA PHE A 148 -2.03 9.03 6.60
C PHE A 148 -1.65 8.20 7.83
N LEU A 149 -1.97 6.89 7.88
CA LEU A 149 -1.61 6.06 9.01
C LEU A 149 -0.09 5.79 9.01
N ALA A 150 0.60 6.17 10.08
CA ALA A 150 2.00 5.78 10.29
C ALA A 150 2.08 4.29 10.58
N HIS A 151 2.85 3.56 9.77
CA HIS A 151 3.00 2.12 9.88
C HIS A 151 4.37 1.65 9.41
N GLY A 152 4.73 0.45 9.84
CA GLY A 152 6.00 -0.18 9.51
C GLY A 152 5.93 -1.68 9.78
N SER A 153 7.04 -2.38 9.70
CA SER A 153 7.14 -3.77 10.14
C SER A 153 8.58 -4.21 10.34
N ASP A 154 8.82 -4.96 11.41
CA ASP A 154 10.11 -5.55 11.74
C ASP A 154 10.61 -6.55 10.68
N PRO A 155 11.92 -6.85 10.62
CA PRO A 155 12.42 -7.90 9.77
C PRO A 155 11.84 -9.27 10.19
N ASN A 156 11.80 -10.21 9.25
CA ASN A 156 11.41 -11.58 9.56
C ASN A 156 12.65 -12.41 9.93
N THR A 157 12.80 -12.68 11.22
CA THR A 157 13.86 -13.55 11.76
C THR A 157 13.38 -14.98 12.05
N SER A 158 12.09 -15.26 11.85
CA SER A 158 11.47 -16.56 12.08
C SER A 158 11.76 -17.56 10.94
N ASN A 159 11.42 -18.81 11.17
CA ASN A 159 11.52 -19.86 10.15
C ASN A 159 10.30 -19.98 9.22
N LYS A 160 9.35 -19.05 9.32
CA LYS A 160 8.12 -19.02 8.50
C LYS A 160 8.11 -17.78 7.61
N PRO A 161 7.76 -17.88 6.31
CA PRO A 161 7.59 -16.69 5.49
C PRO A 161 6.36 -15.87 5.92
N ARG A 162 6.34 -14.58 5.57
CA ARG A 162 5.17 -13.73 5.69
C ARG A 162 4.93 -13.00 4.37
N ARG A 163 3.87 -13.36 3.67
CA ARG A 163 3.46 -12.72 2.42
C ARG A 163 2.14 -12.01 2.63
N GLY A 164 2.05 -10.82 2.10
CA GLY A 164 0.84 -10.02 2.09
C GLY A 164 0.62 -9.40 0.72
N MET A 165 -0.65 -9.21 0.37
CA MET A 165 -1.07 -8.50 -0.83
C MET A 165 -1.74 -7.20 -0.41
N THR A 166 -1.38 -6.10 -1.03
CA THR A 166 -2.08 -4.83 -0.87
C THR A 166 -3.00 -4.57 -2.04
N MET A 167 -4.19 -4.03 -1.75
CA MET A 167 -5.10 -3.44 -2.73
C MET A 167 -5.26 -1.97 -2.36
N ARG A 168 -4.91 -1.06 -3.27
CA ARG A 168 -4.90 0.38 -3.00
C ARG A 168 -6.03 1.05 -3.75
N PHE A 169 -7.10 1.32 -3.01
CA PHE A 169 -8.29 1.98 -3.51
C PHE A 169 -8.23 3.49 -3.28
N MET A 170 -8.85 4.23 -4.18
CA MET A 170 -9.09 5.66 -4.02
C MET A 170 -10.56 5.99 -4.33
N PRO A 171 -11.15 7.02 -3.68
CA PRO A 171 -12.44 7.53 -4.07
C PRO A 171 -12.30 8.25 -5.42
N MET A 172 -13.29 8.12 -6.32
CA MET A 172 -13.26 8.81 -7.61
C MET A 172 -13.54 10.33 -7.50
N THR A 173 -13.74 10.83 -6.28
CA THR A 173 -13.65 12.27 -5.96
C THR A 173 -12.21 12.79 -5.95
N SER A 174 -11.24 11.88 -5.83
CA SER A 174 -9.82 12.15 -6.05
C SER A 174 -9.42 11.84 -7.49
N VAL A 175 -8.36 12.48 -7.95
CA VAL A 175 -7.79 12.28 -9.29
C VAL A 175 -6.39 11.74 -9.16
N PHE A 176 -6.06 10.69 -9.92
CA PHE A 176 -4.70 10.22 -10.06
C PHE A 176 -3.95 11.13 -11.05
N ASP A 177 -2.95 11.84 -10.54
CA ASP A 177 -2.17 12.82 -11.29
C ASP A 177 -0.91 12.18 -11.91
N HIS A 178 -1.01 11.83 -13.19
CA HIS A 178 0.08 11.19 -13.94
C HIS A 178 1.30 12.11 -14.14
N GLU A 179 1.09 13.45 -14.20
CA GLU A 179 2.21 14.40 -14.32
C GLU A 179 2.97 14.50 -13.00
N LEU A 180 2.26 14.61 -11.88
CA LEU A 180 2.86 14.57 -10.55
C LEU A 180 3.61 13.26 -10.32
N ALA A 181 3.05 12.13 -10.78
CA ALA A 181 3.74 10.82 -10.71
C ALA A 181 5.08 10.85 -11.44
N ARG A 182 5.13 11.46 -12.62
CA ARG A 182 6.35 11.60 -13.43
C ARG A 182 7.38 12.50 -12.76
N GLU A 183 6.93 13.57 -12.12
CA GLU A 183 7.79 14.46 -11.34
C GLU A 183 8.36 13.77 -10.09
N GLN A 184 7.52 13.05 -9.34
CA GLN A 184 7.96 12.28 -8.17
C GLN A 184 9.00 11.22 -8.54
N TYR A 185 8.79 10.47 -9.62
CA TYR A 185 9.76 9.50 -10.11
C TYR A 185 11.13 10.12 -10.37
N LYS A 186 11.17 11.30 -11.03
CA LYS A 186 12.42 12.01 -11.34
C LYS A 186 13.15 12.54 -10.10
N ASN A 187 12.39 12.99 -9.10
CA ASN A 187 12.93 13.78 -8.00
C ASN A 187 13.08 13.02 -6.67
N MET A 188 12.28 11.97 -6.44
CA MET A 188 12.19 11.28 -5.14
C MET A 188 12.73 9.84 -5.16
N HIS A 189 13.20 9.34 -6.30
CA HIS A 189 13.67 7.95 -6.45
C HIS A 189 12.63 6.90 -6.02
N VAL A 190 11.36 7.20 -6.23
CA VAL A 190 10.22 6.27 -6.00
C VAL A 190 9.93 5.47 -7.28
N PRO A 191 9.18 4.36 -7.20
CA PRO A 191 8.73 3.64 -8.39
C PRO A 191 7.97 4.53 -9.37
N ASP A 192 8.18 4.32 -10.67
CA ASP A 192 7.44 5.07 -11.69
C ASP A 192 5.96 4.67 -11.69
N HIS A 193 5.13 5.65 -11.36
CA HIS A 193 3.67 5.51 -11.36
C HIS A 193 3.01 6.24 -12.54
N SER A 194 3.79 6.89 -13.42
CA SER A 194 3.25 7.79 -14.45
C SER A 194 2.37 7.12 -15.50
N GLU A 195 2.55 5.81 -15.70
CA GLU A 195 1.80 5.03 -16.69
C GLU A 195 0.83 4.02 -16.04
N ARG A 196 0.43 4.27 -14.77
CA ARG A 196 -0.51 3.38 -14.08
C ARG A 196 -1.89 3.41 -14.71
N LYS A 197 -2.45 2.23 -14.95
CA LYS A 197 -3.86 2.06 -15.25
C LYS A 197 -4.67 2.21 -13.96
N ILE A 198 -5.77 2.94 -14.03
CA ILE A 198 -6.72 3.12 -12.93
C ILE A 198 -7.96 2.31 -13.26
N PHE A 199 -8.24 1.31 -12.46
CA PHE A 199 -9.32 0.36 -12.71
C PHE A 199 -10.61 0.83 -12.02
N HIS A 200 -11.70 0.88 -12.77
CA HIS A 200 -13.03 1.07 -12.21
C HIS A 200 -13.40 -0.14 -11.36
N MET A 201 -13.84 0.08 -10.12
CA MET A 201 -14.25 -0.98 -9.21
C MET A 201 -15.74 -0.93 -8.88
N ARG A 202 -16.27 0.25 -8.55
CA ARG A 202 -17.67 0.46 -8.16
C ARG A 202 -18.07 1.91 -8.37
N GLY A 203 -19.38 2.18 -8.62
CA GLY A 203 -19.92 3.53 -8.69
C GLY A 203 -19.62 4.27 -9.98
N SER A 204 -19.38 5.58 -9.93
CA SER A 204 -19.17 6.41 -11.12
C SER A 204 -18.21 7.57 -10.86
N ASP A 205 -17.34 7.86 -11.84
CA ASP A 205 -16.51 9.06 -11.81
C ASP A 205 -17.31 10.28 -12.27
N ARG A 206 -17.89 10.99 -11.31
CA ARG A 206 -18.65 12.22 -11.58
C ARG A 206 -17.74 13.39 -11.99
N SER A 207 -16.45 13.32 -11.70
CA SER A 207 -15.49 14.34 -12.11
C SER A 207 -15.14 14.24 -13.59
N GLY A 208 -15.19 13.03 -14.17
CA GLY A 208 -14.76 12.71 -15.52
C GLY A 208 -13.24 12.93 -15.75
N LYS A 209 -12.46 13.08 -14.67
CA LYS A 209 -11.03 13.38 -14.75
C LYS A 209 -10.13 12.16 -14.67
N ASN A 210 -10.64 11.05 -14.13
CA ASN A 210 -9.88 9.81 -14.06
C ASN A 210 -9.96 9.04 -15.38
N LYS A 211 -8.82 8.62 -15.91
CA LYS A 211 -8.74 7.73 -17.08
C LYS A 211 -8.95 6.29 -16.64
N LEU A 212 -10.19 5.88 -16.50
CA LEU A 212 -10.55 4.58 -15.96
C LEU A 212 -10.48 3.47 -17.02
N VAL A 213 -9.94 2.32 -16.59
CA VAL A 213 -10.08 1.05 -17.29
C VAL A 213 -11.28 0.31 -16.71
N PHE A 214 -12.22 -0.06 -17.58
CA PHE A 214 -13.38 -0.87 -17.22
C PHE A 214 -13.09 -2.34 -17.53
N GLU A 215 -13.84 -3.23 -16.90
CA GLU A 215 -13.82 -4.65 -17.25
C GLU A 215 -14.10 -4.82 -18.75
N SER A 216 -13.27 -5.62 -19.42
CA SER A 216 -13.62 -6.11 -20.76
C SER A 216 -14.74 -7.12 -20.58
N GLY A 217 -15.98 -6.74 -20.97
CA GLY A 217 -17.14 -7.62 -20.92
C GLY A 217 -16.99 -8.86 -21.80
#